data_b46e13d2428c8619ea0369f9ffd48153
#
_entry.id   b46e13d2428c8619ea0369f9ffd48153
#
_cell.length_a   1.000
_cell.length_b   1.000
_cell.length_c   1.000
_cell.angle_alpha   90.00
_cell.angle_beta   90.00
_cell.angle_gamma   90.00
#
_symmetry.space_group_name_H-M   'P 1'
#
loop_
_entity.id
_entity.type
_entity.pdbx_description
1 polymer ?
#
loop_
_entity_poly.entity_id
_entity_poly.type
_entity_poly.pdbx_seq_one_letter_code
_entity_poly.pdbx_strand_id
1 'polypeptide(L)'
;MKRAYQMIAPVALALVSACSILPKADPSDVYRLASAQTTTQGTPVAWSLRVTKPQTSEFLDSPRIAVVPNGDLISSYANSRWSDPTPVLLRNRLLDGFQRDGRVTLLSTDETNLQADYELGGQLQAFQSEYRGSAVEVVIRLDARLVRGSDQRIIASRRFEVRQPVNDTKVPAVVARFGLAGDQLNKQVVDWVVAQGNSAPKR
;
A
#
# COMPACT_ATOMS: atom_id res chain seq x y z
N MET A 1 32.92 -30.23 -56.23
CA MET A 1 31.83 -29.68 -55.46
C MET A 1 31.69 -30.21 -54.01
N LYS A 2 32.78 -30.70 -53.36
CA LYS A 2 32.74 -31.27 -51.98
C LYS A 2 33.48 -30.43 -50.90
N ARG A 3 34.08 -29.28 -51.27
CA ARG A 3 34.82 -28.43 -50.32
C ARG A 3 34.12 -27.19 -49.82
N ALA A 4 32.91 -26.87 -50.32
CA ALA A 4 32.15 -25.70 -49.90
C ALA A 4 31.26 -25.92 -48.64
N TYR A 5 30.99 -27.18 -48.27
CA TYR A 5 30.12 -27.50 -47.11
C TYR A 5 30.83 -27.53 -45.74
N GLN A 6 32.17 -27.57 -45.73
CA GLN A 6 32.94 -27.70 -44.48
C GLN A 6 33.19 -26.36 -43.75
N MET A 7 32.94 -25.21 -44.40
CA MET A 7 33.12 -23.89 -43.75
C MET A 7 31.85 -23.28 -43.15
N ILE A 8 30.69 -23.87 -43.37
CA ILE A 8 29.42 -23.32 -42.86
C ILE A 8 29.12 -23.80 -41.43
N ALA A 9 29.62 -24.96 -41.03
CA ALA A 9 29.37 -25.56 -39.72
C ALA A 9 29.94 -24.77 -38.50
N PRO A 10 31.16 -24.18 -38.54
CA PRO A 10 31.69 -23.45 -37.38
C PRO A 10 31.07 -22.07 -37.17
N VAL A 11 30.47 -21.43 -38.20
CA VAL A 11 29.85 -20.12 -38.10
C VAL A 11 28.48 -20.20 -37.43
N ALA A 12 27.73 -21.28 -37.61
CA ALA A 12 26.41 -21.47 -36.97
C ALA A 12 26.51 -21.72 -35.46
N LEU A 13 27.63 -22.28 -34.96
CA LEU A 13 27.82 -22.56 -33.55
C LEU A 13 28.21 -21.32 -32.71
N ALA A 14 28.76 -20.28 -33.36
CA ALA A 14 29.12 -19.02 -32.69
C ALA A 14 27.95 -18.09 -32.38
N LEU A 15 26.78 -18.28 -33.01
CA LEU A 15 25.59 -17.44 -32.82
C LEU A 15 24.74 -17.84 -31.62
N VAL A 16 24.98 -18.99 -30.99
CA VAL A 16 24.21 -19.48 -29.85
C VAL A 16 24.73 -18.96 -28.49
N SER A 17 25.95 -18.42 -28.45
CA SER A 17 26.60 -17.97 -27.22
C SER A 17 26.25 -16.55 -26.79
N ALA A 18 25.41 -15.82 -27.51
CA ALA A 18 25.12 -14.40 -27.27
C ALA A 18 23.95 -14.14 -26.30
N CYS A 19 23.26 -15.18 -25.80
CA CYS A 19 22.03 -15.00 -25.02
C CYS A 19 22.21 -15.05 -23.50
N SER A 20 23.43 -14.96 -22.95
CA SER A 20 23.64 -15.17 -21.50
C SER A 20 24.04 -13.92 -20.72
N ILE A 21 23.89 -12.70 -21.27
CA ILE A 21 24.14 -11.45 -20.53
C ILE A 21 22.82 -10.77 -20.20
N LEU A 22 21.93 -11.47 -19.49
CA LEU A 22 20.90 -10.80 -18.72
C LEU A 22 21.56 -10.31 -17.43
N PRO A 23 21.52 -8.99 -17.14
CA PRO A 23 22.01 -8.48 -15.86
C PRO A 23 21.25 -9.22 -14.75
N LYS A 24 21.98 -9.90 -13.88
CA LYS A 24 21.40 -10.51 -12.69
C LYS A 24 20.82 -9.35 -11.88
N ALA A 25 19.50 -9.31 -11.71
CA ALA A 25 18.88 -8.30 -10.88
C ALA A 25 19.50 -8.40 -9.47
N ASP A 26 20.02 -7.27 -8.95
CA ASP A 26 20.54 -7.24 -7.61
C ASP A 26 19.47 -7.70 -6.63
N PRO A 27 19.80 -8.54 -5.64
CA PRO A 27 18.86 -8.99 -4.65
C PRO A 27 18.27 -7.77 -3.91
N SER A 28 16.96 -7.66 -3.92
CA SER A 28 16.23 -6.57 -3.23
C SER A 28 15.66 -7.07 -1.93
N ASP A 29 15.91 -6.33 -0.85
CA ASP A 29 15.28 -6.59 0.46
C ASP A 29 13.78 -6.34 0.36
N VAL A 30 12.97 -7.32 0.79
CA VAL A 30 11.52 -7.24 0.76
C VAL A 30 10.98 -6.98 2.15
N TYR A 31 10.25 -5.87 2.29
CA TYR A 31 9.67 -5.45 3.57
C TYR A 31 8.16 -5.62 3.58
N ARG A 32 7.62 -6.03 4.72
CA ARG A 32 6.18 -6.01 5.02
C ARG A 32 5.85 -4.78 5.84
N LEU A 33 4.65 -4.26 5.70
CA LEU A 33 4.15 -3.22 6.60
C LEU A 33 3.75 -3.87 7.93
N ALA A 34 4.61 -3.73 8.94
CA ALA A 34 4.36 -4.29 10.27
C ALA A 34 3.13 -3.64 10.94
N SER A 35 2.45 -4.39 11.81
CA SER A 35 1.33 -3.90 12.59
C SER A 35 1.55 -4.13 14.09
N ALA A 36 1.19 -3.13 14.91
CA ALA A 36 1.09 -3.33 16.34
C ALA A 36 -0.10 -4.23 16.69
N GLN A 37 0.04 -4.98 17.77
CA GLN A 37 -1.03 -5.81 18.32
C GLN A 37 -1.93 -4.94 19.22
N THR A 38 -2.86 -4.19 18.62
CA THR A 38 -3.83 -3.41 19.39
C THR A 38 -5.20 -4.04 19.21
N THR A 39 -5.80 -4.48 20.30
CA THR A 39 -7.20 -4.93 20.33
C THR A 39 -8.03 -3.87 21.05
N THR A 40 -9.09 -3.42 20.41
CA THR A 40 -10.12 -2.61 21.04
C THR A 40 -11.36 -3.50 21.16
N GLN A 41 -11.99 -3.53 22.32
CA GLN A 41 -13.25 -4.21 22.49
C GLN A 41 -14.35 -3.17 22.59
N GLY A 42 -15.20 -3.10 21.59
CA GLY A 42 -16.38 -2.23 21.54
C GLY A 42 -17.64 -3.02 21.19
N THR A 43 -18.80 -2.40 21.34
CA THR A 43 -20.07 -3.03 20.95
C THR A 43 -20.09 -3.24 19.43
N PRO A 44 -20.32 -4.49 18.96
CA PRO A 44 -20.42 -4.77 17.54
C PRO A 44 -21.55 -3.98 16.87
N VAL A 45 -21.28 -3.54 15.65
CA VAL A 45 -22.26 -2.87 14.80
C VAL A 45 -23.03 -3.90 13.96
N ALA A 46 -24.25 -3.53 13.52
CA ALA A 46 -25.12 -4.43 12.75
C ALA A 46 -25.02 -4.23 11.23
N TRP A 47 -23.95 -3.59 10.75
CA TRP A 47 -23.74 -3.33 9.33
C TRP A 47 -22.39 -3.90 8.86
N SER A 48 -22.31 -4.15 7.56
CA SER A 48 -21.14 -4.72 6.89
C SER A 48 -20.29 -3.65 6.19
N LEU A 49 -18.99 -3.88 6.12
CA LEU A 49 -18.04 -2.98 5.49
C LEU A 49 -17.20 -3.72 4.44
N ARG A 50 -17.10 -3.13 3.27
CA ARG A 50 -16.14 -3.47 2.24
C ARG A 50 -14.99 -2.47 2.24
N VAL A 51 -13.77 -2.93 2.42
CA VAL A 51 -12.56 -2.10 2.35
C VAL A 51 -11.95 -2.25 0.97
N THR A 52 -11.88 -1.16 0.21
CA THR A 52 -11.37 -1.20 -1.16
C THR A 52 -9.95 -0.64 -1.26
N LYS A 53 -9.22 -1.11 -2.25
CA LYS A 53 -7.92 -0.57 -2.61
C LYS A 53 -8.07 0.92 -2.98
N PRO A 54 -7.41 1.86 -2.29
CA PRO A 54 -7.47 3.26 -2.65
C PRO A 54 -6.80 3.50 -4.00
N GLN A 55 -7.32 4.45 -4.76
CA GLN A 55 -6.66 4.93 -5.97
C GLN A 55 -5.41 5.72 -5.60
N THR A 56 -4.40 5.70 -6.46
CA THR A 56 -3.16 6.45 -6.24
C THR A 56 -2.46 6.77 -7.56
N SER A 57 -1.33 7.48 -7.49
CA SER A 57 -0.47 7.69 -8.64
C SER A 57 0.22 6.39 -9.08
N GLU A 58 0.61 6.31 -10.36
CA GLU A 58 1.34 5.16 -10.90
C GLU A 58 2.63 4.87 -10.11
N PHE A 59 3.30 5.92 -9.61
CA PHE A 59 4.51 5.74 -8.82
C PHE A 59 4.24 5.00 -7.51
N LEU A 60 3.15 5.31 -6.82
CA LEU A 60 2.76 4.66 -5.57
C LEU A 60 2.01 3.34 -5.80
N ASP A 61 1.39 3.11 -6.97
CA ASP A 61 0.83 1.80 -7.34
C ASP A 61 1.92 0.81 -7.76
N SER A 62 2.94 0.74 -6.94
CA SER A 62 4.11 -0.12 -7.13
C SER A 62 4.66 -0.56 -5.78
N PRO A 63 5.48 -1.63 -5.73
CA PRO A 63 6.10 -2.06 -4.50
C PRO A 63 7.33 -1.21 -4.08
N ARG A 64 7.55 -0.06 -4.67
CA ARG A 64 8.68 0.80 -4.32
C ARG A 64 8.47 1.44 -2.95
N ILE A 65 9.53 1.51 -2.14
CA ILE A 65 9.54 2.33 -0.92
C ILE A 65 9.84 3.77 -1.35
N ALA A 66 8.80 4.59 -1.45
CA ALA A 66 8.89 5.95 -1.97
C ALA A 66 9.61 6.90 -1.00
N VAL A 67 10.38 7.82 -1.57
CA VAL A 67 11.07 8.91 -0.87
C VAL A 67 11.00 10.20 -1.66
N VAL A 68 10.79 11.33 -0.98
CA VAL A 68 10.91 12.68 -1.52
C VAL A 68 12.14 13.31 -0.88
N PRO A 69 13.32 13.22 -1.56
CA PRO A 69 14.57 13.69 -0.97
C PRO A 69 14.72 15.22 -1.03
N ASN A 70 14.05 15.90 -1.97
CA ASN A 70 14.11 17.33 -2.13
C ASN A 70 12.95 17.85 -2.99
N GLY A 71 12.27 18.90 -2.52
CA GLY A 71 11.19 19.56 -3.25
C GLY A 71 10.11 18.60 -3.72
N ASP A 72 9.82 18.58 -5.02
CA ASP A 72 8.81 17.74 -5.65
C ASP A 72 9.40 16.47 -6.30
N LEU A 73 10.70 16.23 -6.11
CA LEU A 73 11.35 15.03 -6.65
C LEU A 73 10.92 13.80 -5.88
N ILE A 74 10.20 12.89 -6.55
CA ILE A 74 9.89 11.57 -5.99
C ILE A 74 10.88 10.52 -6.52
N SER A 75 11.38 9.68 -5.65
CA SER A 75 12.32 8.59 -5.90
C SER A 75 11.99 7.39 -5.02
N SER A 76 12.83 6.36 -5.04
CA SER A 76 12.68 5.18 -4.20
C SER A 76 14.01 4.78 -3.55
N TYR A 77 13.93 4.10 -2.41
CA TYR A 77 15.11 3.48 -1.80
C TYR A 77 15.65 2.37 -2.70
N ALA A 78 16.97 2.41 -2.94
CA ALA A 78 17.65 1.40 -3.74
C ALA A 78 17.63 0.03 -3.03
N ASN A 79 17.61 -1.04 -3.80
CA ASN A 79 17.70 -2.43 -3.34
C ASN A 79 16.71 -2.79 -2.23
N SER A 80 15.57 -2.10 -2.18
CA SER A 80 14.55 -2.27 -1.14
C SER A 80 13.16 -2.07 -1.71
N ARG A 81 12.23 -2.93 -1.34
CA ARG A 81 10.85 -2.83 -1.80
C ARG A 81 9.86 -3.36 -0.77
N TRP A 82 8.64 -2.97 -0.91
CA TRP A 82 7.51 -3.59 -0.22
C TRP A 82 7.22 -4.98 -0.79
N SER A 83 6.52 -5.81 -0.01
CA SER A 83 5.98 -7.11 -0.47
C SER A 83 4.93 -6.97 -1.56
N ASP A 84 4.18 -5.86 -1.54
CA ASP A 84 3.05 -5.58 -2.42
C ASP A 84 3.01 -4.10 -2.81
N PRO A 85 2.26 -3.68 -3.86
CA PRO A 85 1.99 -2.28 -4.14
C PRO A 85 1.38 -1.55 -2.93
N THR A 86 1.75 -0.29 -2.72
CA THR A 86 1.36 0.45 -1.50
C THR A 86 -0.15 0.55 -1.27
N PRO A 87 -1.03 0.71 -2.29
CA PRO A 87 -2.47 0.72 -2.05
C PRO A 87 -3.02 -0.63 -1.57
N VAL A 88 -2.40 -1.75 -2.00
CA VAL A 88 -2.74 -3.09 -1.51
C VAL A 88 -2.32 -3.25 -0.04
N LEU A 89 -1.09 -2.82 0.29
CA LEU A 89 -0.61 -2.82 1.68
C LEU A 89 -1.52 -2.01 2.60
N LEU A 90 -1.94 -0.81 2.16
CA LEU A 90 -2.80 0.04 2.97
C LEU A 90 -4.19 -0.57 3.14
N ARG A 91 -4.81 -1.11 2.07
CA ARG A 91 -6.10 -1.81 2.17
C ARG A 91 -6.03 -2.96 3.17
N ASN A 92 -5.02 -3.82 3.03
CA ASN A 92 -4.83 -4.97 3.91
C ASN A 92 -4.58 -4.53 5.36
N ARG A 93 -3.86 -3.43 5.55
CA ARG A 93 -3.60 -2.84 6.85
C ARG A 93 -4.87 -2.30 7.51
N LEU A 94 -5.72 -1.61 6.74
CA LEU A 94 -7.02 -1.13 7.22
C LEU A 94 -7.94 -2.29 7.58
N LEU A 95 -8.02 -3.31 6.72
CA LEU A 95 -8.82 -4.52 6.99
C LEU A 95 -8.40 -5.21 8.30
N ASP A 96 -7.10 -5.43 8.48
CA ASP A 96 -6.51 -5.99 9.71
C ASP A 96 -6.87 -5.13 10.96
N GLY A 97 -6.89 -3.81 10.81
CA GLY A 97 -7.31 -2.92 11.89
C GLY A 97 -8.78 -3.06 12.27
N PHE A 98 -9.68 -3.14 11.31
CA PHE A 98 -11.10 -3.41 11.59
C PHE A 98 -11.30 -4.79 12.24
N GLN A 99 -10.59 -5.82 11.77
CA GLN A 99 -10.64 -7.16 12.34
C GLN A 99 -10.21 -7.18 13.80
N ARG A 100 -9.14 -6.46 14.14
CA ARG A 100 -8.63 -6.37 15.52
C ARG A 100 -9.47 -5.49 16.42
N ASP A 101 -10.03 -4.42 15.89
CA ASP A 101 -10.95 -3.55 16.60
C ASP A 101 -12.21 -4.30 17.03
N GLY A 102 -12.74 -5.18 16.19
CA GLY A 102 -13.86 -6.08 16.49
C GLY A 102 -15.24 -5.43 16.51
N ARG A 103 -15.34 -4.09 16.37
CA ARG A 103 -16.65 -3.41 16.28
C ARG A 103 -17.37 -3.71 14.97
N VAL A 104 -16.64 -3.79 13.85
CA VAL A 104 -17.19 -4.23 12.56
C VAL A 104 -16.79 -5.67 12.31
N THR A 105 -17.75 -6.60 12.40
CA THR A 105 -17.49 -8.05 12.28
C THR A 105 -17.73 -8.58 10.88
N LEU A 106 -18.57 -7.91 10.08
CA LEU A 106 -18.88 -8.31 8.70
C LEU A 106 -18.01 -7.51 7.73
N LEU A 107 -16.85 -8.07 7.38
CA LEU A 107 -15.83 -7.43 6.58
C LEU A 107 -15.60 -8.16 5.26
N SER A 108 -15.37 -7.39 4.19
CA SER A 108 -14.95 -7.90 2.88
C SER A 108 -13.97 -6.93 2.21
N THR A 109 -13.43 -7.33 1.06
CA THR A 109 -12.54 -6.50 0.24
C THR A 109 -13.04 -6.43 -1.20
N ASP A 110 -12.41 -5.56 -2.00
CA ASP A 110 -12.63 -5.47 -3.45
C ASP A 110 -12.16 -6.70 -4.25
N GLU A 111 -11.42 -7.62 -3.62
CA GLU A 111 -11.04 -8.89 -4.24
C GLU A 111 -12.18 -9.93 -4.25
N THR A 112 -13.20 -9.69 -3.46
CA THR A 112 -14.41 -10.52 -3.42
C THR A 112 -15.61 -9.72 -3.91
N ASN A 113 -16.47 -10.32 -4.73
CA ASN A 113 -17.68 -9.66 -5.23
C ASN A 113 -18.82 -9.74 -4.23
N LEU A 114 -18.56 -9.43 -2.94
CA LEU A 114 -19.56 -9.42 -1.87
C LEU A 114 -20.11 -8.01 -1.71
N GLN A 115 -21.44 -7.91 -1.62
CA GLN A 115 -22.09 -6.64 -1.27
C GLN A 115 -21.91 -6.36 0.22
N ALA A 116 -21.77 -5.07 0.55
CA ALA A 116 -21.73 -4.58 1.93
C ALA A 116 -22.61 -3.32 2.07
N ASP A 117 -23.05 -3.03 3.29
CA ASP A 117 -23.84 -1.84 3.57
C ASP A 117 -23.05 -0.56 3.30
N TYR A 118 -21.75 -0.59 3.59
CA TYR A 118 -20.84 0.51 3.33
C TYR A 118 -19.56 0.04 2.63
N GLU A 119 -18.99 0.96 1.83
CA GLU A 119 -17.68 0.80 1.21
C GLU A 119 -16.75 1.92 1.68
N LEU A 120 -15.59 1.53 2.20
CA LEU A 120 -14.48 2.42 2.52
C LEU A 120 -13.48 2.39 1.37
N GLY A 121 -13.34 3.51 0.68
CA GLY A 121 -12.36 3.71 -0.39
C GLY A 121 -11.78 5.11 -0.36
N GLY A 122 -11.16 5.55 -1.45
CA GLY A 122 -10.62 6.90 -1.56
C GLY A 122 -9.35 7.00 -2.40
N GLN A 123 -8.52 8.00 -2.08
CA GLN A 123 -7.26 8.25 -2.75
C GLN A 123 -6.11 8.28 -1.77
N LEU A 124 -5.06 7.50 -2.05
CA LEU A 124 -3.79 7.54 -1.35
C LEU A 124 -2.92 8.61 -2.01
N GLN A 125 -2.78 9.75 -1.35
CA GLN A 125 -2.05 10.93 -1.84
C GLN A 125 -0.56 10.86 -1.53
N ALA A 126 -0.19 10.22 -0.41
CA ALA A 126 1.19 10.05 0.00
C ALA A 126 1.36 8.75 0.80
N PHE A 127 2.43 8.03 0.50
CA PHE A 127 2.94 6.88 1.25
C PHE A 127 4.45 6.84 1.05
N GLN A 128 5.16 7.78 1.71
CA GLN A 128 6.54 8.08 1.40
C GLN A 128 7.29 8.63 2.62
N SER A 129 8.61 8.60 2.59
CA SER A 129 9.41 9.44 3.46
C SER A 129 9.68 10.78 2.79
N GLU A 130 9.66 11.87 3.56
CA GLU A 130 9.93 13.23 3.09
C GLU A 130 11.11 13.82 3.84
N TYR A 131 12.05 14.41 3.10
CA TYR A 131 13.18 15.14 3.67
C TYR A 131 12.86 16.65 3.69
N ARG A 132 13.08 17.26 4.86
CA ARG A 132 12.94 18.70 5.08
C ARG A 132 14.22 19.21 5.74
N GLY A 133 15.20 19.59 4.91
CA GLY A 133 16.56 19.83 5.39
C GLY A 133 17.18 18.56 5.97
N SER A 134 17.57 18.59 7.24
CA SER A 134 18.12 17.42 7.96
C SER A 134 17.04 16.52 8.59
N ALA A 135 15.80 16.99 8.66
CA ALA A 135 14.70 16.21 9.24
C ALA A 135 14.10 15.28 8.19
N VAL A 136 13.76 14.06 8.62
CA VAL A 136 13.08 13.06 7.80
C VAL A 136 11.81 12.60 8.50
N GLU A 137 10.71 12.54 7.76
CA GLU A 137 9.42 12.07 8.25
C GLU A 137 8.83 11.04 7.28
N VAL A 138 8.22 10.00 7.81
CA VAL A 138 7.28 9.17 7.05
C VAL A 138 5.94 9.89 7.02
N VAL A 139 5.34 9.99 5.84
CA VAL A 139 4.05 10.62 5.60
C VAL A 139 3.11 9.65 4.93
N ILE A 140 1.93 9.44 5.55
CA ILE A 140 0.81 8.75 4.92
C ILE A 140 -0.35 9.73 4.86
N ARG A 141 -0.88 9.98 3.63
CA ARG A 141 -2.04 10.86 3.41
C ARG A 141 -3.09 10.14 2.61
N LEU A 142 -4.27 9.97 3.21
CA LEU A 142 -5.41 9.28 2.63
C LEU A 142 -6.63 10.22 2.60
N ASP A 143 -7.18 10.44 1.42
CA ASP A 143 -8.50 11.06 1.24
C ASP A 143 -9.54 9.94 1.23
N ALA A 144 -10.09 9.62 2.40
CA ALA A 144 -11.05 8.53 2.56
C ALA A 144 -12.49 8.98 2.24
N ARG A 145 -13.26 8.05 1.69
CA ARG A 145 -14.71 8.18 1.46
C ARG A 145 -15.41 6.95 2.01
N LEU A 146 -16.49 7.18 2.74
CA LEU A 146 -17.45 6.16 3.14
C LEU A 146 -18.67 6.28 2.23
N VAL A 147 -18.98 5.24 1.48
CA VAL A 147 -20.03 5.19 0.48
C VAL A 147 -21.07 4.17 0.93
N ARG A 148 -22.37 4.48 0.79
CA ARG A 148 -23.44 3.50 1.01
C ARG A 148 -23.52 2.56 -0.19
N GLY A 149 -23.53 1.25 0.05
CA GLY A 149 -23.52 0.23 -0.99
C GLY A 149 -24.81 0.21 -1.83
N SER A 150 -25.97 0.48 -1.21
CA SER A 150 -27.28 0.35 -1.85
C SER A 150 -27.56 1.38 -2.94
N ASP A 151 -27.09 2.62 -2.78
CA ASP A 151 -27.38 3.75 -3.69
C ASP A 151 -26.12 4.51 -4.15
N GLN A 152 -24.94 4.02 -3.79
CA GLN A 152 -23.64 4.60 -4.14
C GLN A 152 -23.47 6.06 -3.69
N ARG A 153 -24.17 6.46 -2.63
CA ARG A 153 -24.05 7.81 -2.08
C ARG A 153 -22.88 7.92 -1.11
N ILE A 154 -22.10 8.98 -1.27
CA ILE A 154 -21.07 9.33 -0.30
C ILE A 154 -21.74 9.73 1.01
N ILE A 155 -21.46 9.01 2.08
CA ILE A 155 -21.97 9.29 3.43
C ILE A 155 -21.09 10.32 4.11
N ALA A 156 -19.76 10.14 3.97
CA ALA A 156 -18.78 11.05 4.55
C ALA A 156 -17.46 10.98 3.77
N SER A 157 -16.72 12.08 3.84
CA SER A 157 -15.35 12.17 3.30
C SER A 157 -14.46 12.83 4.33
N ARG A 158 -13.22 12.35 4.44
CA ARG A 158 -12.23 12.93 5.35
C ARG A 158 -10.81 12.72 4.84
N ARG A 159 -9.97 13.76 4.94
CA ARG A 159 -8.53 13.64 4.78
C ARG A 159 -7.91 13.21 6.10
N PHE A 160 -7.12 12.17 6.04
CA PHE A 160 -6.23 11.73 7.11
C PHE A 160 -4.80 11.97 6.68
N GLU A 161 -4.01 12.56 7.55
CA GLU A 161 -2.58 12.72 7.37
C GLU A 161 -1.86 12.34 8.66
N VAL A 162 -0.92 11.43 8.54
CA VAL A 162 -0.07 10.99 9.64
C VAL A 162 1.38 11.22 9.26
N ARG A 163 2.12 11.82 10.19
CA ARG A 163 3.55 12.05 10.08
C ARG A 163 4.27 11.38 11.24
N GLN A 164 5.36 10.67 10.94
CA GLN A 164 6.20 10.03 11.93
C GLN A 164 7.67 10.42 11.72
N PRO A 165 8.33 11.06 12.69
CA PRO A 165 9.73 11.43 12.55
C PRO A 165 10.62 10.19 12.47
N VAL A 166 11.63 10.26 11.62
CA VAL A 166 12.62 9.21 11.38
C VAL A 166 13.96 9.67 11.95
N ASN A 167 14.47 8.95 12.94
CA ASN A 167 15.74 9.30 13.60
C ASN A 167 16.96 8.62 12.94
N ASP A 168 16.75 7.56 12.16
CA ASP A 168 17.77 6.85 11.39
C ASP A 168 17.25 6.62 9.98
N THR A 169 17.96 7.14 8.97
CA THR A 169 17.56 7.11 7.56
C THR A 169 17.79 5.75 6.88
N LYS A 170 18.31 4.76 7.60
CA LYS A 170 18.43 3.40 7.09
C LYS A 170 17.04 2.81 6.82
N VAL A 171 16.90 2.05 5.74
CA VAL A 171 15.61 1.51 5.30
C VAL A 171 14.85 0.75 6.40
N PRO A 172 15.46 -0.14 7.22
CA PRO A 172 14.74 -0.81 8.30
C PRO A 172 14.10 0.15 9.30
N ALA A 173 14.77 1.26 9.64
CA ALA A 173 14.24 2.26 10.56
C ALA A 173 13.09 3.06 9.93
N VAL A 174 13.22 3.42 8.66
CA VAL A 174 12.15 4.06 7.88
C VAL A 174 10.92 3.14 7.80
N VAL A 175 11.10 1.87 7.49
CA VAL A 175 10.02 0.86 7.44
C VAL A 175 9.31 0.72 8.80
N ALA A 176 10.06 0.72 9.89
CA ALA A 176 9.47 0.70 11.24
C ALA A 176 8.58 1.92 11.49
N ARG A 177 8.95 3.11 10.98
CA ARG A 177 8.13 4.33 11.10
C ARG A 177 6.87 4.29 10.22
N PHE A 178 6.94 3.64 9.05
CA PHE A 178 5.72 3.34 8.27
C PHE A 178 4.75 2.44 9.05
N GLY A 179 5.26 1.46 9.80
CA GLY A 179 4.43 0.63 10.67
C GLY A 179 3.67 1.47 11.71
N LEU A 180 4.38 2.35 12.44
CA LEU A 180 3.78 3.25 13.43
C LEU A 180 2.79 4.25 12.81
N ALA A 181 3.13 4.81 11.64
CA ALA A 181 2.23 5.70 10.92
C ALA A 181 0.96 4.97 10.48
N GLY A 182 1.10 3.73 9.99
CA GLY A 182 -0.01 2.85 9.62
C GLY A 182 -0.92 2.53 10.82
N ASP A 183 -0.37 2.27 12.01
CA ASP A 183 -1.14 2.04 13.24
C ASP A 183 -1.96 3.26 13.63
N GLN A 184 -1.35 4.43 13.61
CA GLN A 184 -2.02 5.69 13.94
C GLN A 184 -3.13 6.01 12.93
N LEU A 185 -2.85 5.86 11.62
CA LEU A 185 -3.85 6.05 10.57
C LEU A 185 -5.02 5.09 10.77
N ASN A 186 -4.71 3.82 11.00
CA ASN A 186 -5.69 2.76 11.16
C ASN A 186 -6.68 3.07 12.28
N LYS A 187 -6.16 3.46 13.46
CA LYS A 187 -7.00 3.87 14.59
C LYS A 187 -7.94 5.03 14.22
N GLN A 188 -7.42 6.07 13.54
CA GLN A 188 -8.20 7.23 13.15
C GLN A 188 -9.30 6.87 12.13
N VAL A 189 -8.98 6.02 11.16
CA VAL A 189 -9.93 5.60 10.12
C VAL A 189 -11.01 4.71 10.69
N VAL A 190 -10.65 3.72 11.51
CA VAL A 190 -11.60 2.81 12.16
C VAL A 190 -12.60 3.59 13.01
N ASP A 191 -12.10 4.47 13.89
CA ASP A 191 -12.97 5.29 14.75
C ASP A 191 -13.92 6.17 13.94
N TRP A 192 -13.43 6.80 12.86
CA TRP A 192 -14.23 7.63 11.99
C TRP A 192 -15.29 6.82 11.23
N VAL A 193 -14.93 5.67 10.65
CA VAL A 193 -15.89 4.83 9.91
C VAL A 193 -16.99 4.32 10.81
N VAL A 194 -16.65 3.86 12.02
CA VAL A 194 -17.66 3.39 12.99
C VAL A 194 -18.60 4.53 13.39
N ALA A 195 -18.09 5.72 13.65
CA ALA A 195 -18.91 6.88 13.99
C ALA A 195 -19.86 7.27 12.84
N GLN A 196 -19.35 7.32 11.59
CA GLN A 196 -20.16 7.71 10.44
C GLN A 196 -21.19 6.63 10.07
N GLY A 197 -20.80 5.35 10.09
CA GLY A 197 -21.71 4.23 9.78
C GLY A 197 -22.88 4.14 10.77
N ASN A 198 -22.63 4.43 12.06
CA ASN A 198 -23.68 4.44 13.08
C ASN A 198 -24.62 5.65 12.97
N SER A 199 -24.12 6.79 12.47
CA SER A 199 -24.90 8.03 12.33
C SER A 199 -25.66 8.11 11.02
N ALA A 200 -25.37 7.24 10.05
CA ALA A 200 -25.99 7.28 8.74
C ALA A 200 -27.48 6.83 8.83
N PRO A 201 -28.41 7.53 8.16
CA PRO A 201 -29.81 7.13 8.14
C PRO A 201 -29.96 5.71 7.56
N LYS A 202 -30.60 4.81 8.32
CA LYS A 202 -31.04 3.51 7.82
C LYS A 202 -32.21 3.76 6.87
N ARG A 203 -32.07 3.38 5.61
CA ARG A 203 -33.18 3.33 4.64
C ARG A 203 -33.63 1.91 4.44
#